data_769291971ccbd92631f0801b5996bd65
#
_entry.id   769291971ccbd92631f0801b5996bd65
#
_cell.length_a   1.000
_cell.length_b   1.000
_cell.length_c   1.000
_cell.angle_alpha   90.00
_cell.angle_beta   90.00
_cell.angle_gamma   90.00
#
_symmetry.space_group_name_H-M   'P 1'
#
loop_
_entity.id
_entity.type
_entity.pdbx_description
1 polymer ?
#
loop_
_entity_poly.entity_id
_entity_poly.type
_entity_poly.pdbx_seq_one_letter_code
_entity_poly.pdbx_strand_id
1 'polypeptide(L)'
;MTQRMASLARGLQSEHDVAHTAQVVCEAAEAWVGDHVLAGVTLVHRHRKVETAAATSDLVRRGDELQYELREGPCLDAAWENEQIYSRDLCDEGRWPTWGPRVVHELGFRSMFCIRLFTNEDTLGALNLYAREVDSFDRAAQDDAIAIAAHAAVAVAAAQEIATLTVAVDRRTTIGKALGIIMERYQVDDHAAFRLLTRLSSQGNRKVFAIADELVKTGRLREG
;
A
#
# COMPACT_ATOMS: atom_id res chain seq x y z
N MET A 1 19.91 -11.86 -14.72
CA MET A 1 18.46 -11.54 -14.66
C MET A 1 17.63 -12.68 -14.09
N THR A 2 17.46 -13.81 -14.72
CA THR A 2 16.53 -14.90 -14.29
C THR A 2 16.73 -15.37 -12.83
N GLN A 3 17.97 -15.55 -12.37
CA GLN A 3 18.26 -16.03 -11.02
C GLN A 3 17.96 -14.97 -9.93
N ARG A 4 18.19 -13.70 -10.21
CA ARG A 4 17.85 -12.57 -9.32
C ARG A 4 16.32 -12.45 -9.17
N MET A 5 15.58 -12.51 -10.27
CA MET A 5 14.11 -12.49 -10.27
C MET A 5 13.51 -13.67 -9.49
N ALA A 6 14.05 -14.89 -9.68
CA ALA A 6 13.61 -16.04 -8.90
C ALA A 6 13.89 -15.89 -7.40
N SER A 7 14.98 -15.23 -7.02
CA SER A 7 15.29 -14.94 -5.62
C SER A 7 14.33 -13.90 -5.04
N LEU A 8 14.06 -12.81 -5.77
CA LEU A 8 13.09 -11.80 -5.37
C LEU A 8 11.69 -12.41 -5.18
N ALA A 9 11.22 -13.17 -6.17
CA ALA A 9 9.90 -13.81 -6.09
C ALA A 9 9.76 -14.71 -4.87
N ARG A 10 10.81 -15.48 -4.53
CA ARG A 10 10.80 -16.32 -3.31
C ARG A 10 10.84 -15.49 -2.03
N GLY A 11 11.63 -14.41 -1.99
CA GLY A 11 11.66 -13.48 -0.86
C GLY A 11 10.29 -12.84 -0.62
N LEU A 12 9.67 -12.34 -1.67
CA LEU A 12 8.36 -11.72 -1.61
C LEU A 12 7.24 -12.70 -1.22
N GLN A 13 7.33 -13.97 -1.60
CA GLN A 13 6.32 -14.99 -1.27
C GLN A 13 6.23 -15.27 0.24
N SER A 14 7.32 -15.11 0.98
CA SER A 14 7.34 -15.33 2.44
C SER A 14 6.81 -14.13 3.24
N GLU A 15 6.62 -12.99 2.59
CA GLU A 15 6.17 -11.77 3.23
C GLU A 15 4.64 -11.68 3.26
N HIS A 16 4.09 -11.34 4.43
CA HIS A 16 2.65 -11.23 4.65
C HIS A 16 2.23 -9.85 5.11
N ASP A 17 3.21 -8.99 5.40
CA ASP A 17 3.00 -7.58 5.75
C ASP A 17 3.21 -6.70 4.51
N VAL A 18 2.23 -5.86 4.22
CA VAL A 18 2.22 -5.00 3.02
C VAL A 18 3.37 -4.00 3.03
N ALA A 19 3.66 -3.39 4.18
CA ALA A 19 4.72 -2.39 4.28
C ALA A 19 6.10 -3.04 4.13
N HIS A 20 6.30 -4.22 4.73
CA HIS A 20 7.54 -4.97 4.57
C HIS A 20 7.74 -5.49 3.15
N THR A 21 6.67 -6.00 2.51
CA THR A 21 6.69 -6.38 1.08
C THR A 21 7.11 -5.19 0.21
N ALA A 22 6.52 -4.02 0.43
CA ALA A 22 6.87 -2.79 -0.30
C ALA A 22 8.33 -2.37 -0.06
N GLN A 23 8.85 -2.53 1.17
CA GLN A 23 10.24 -2.22 1.51
C GLN A 23 11.21 -3.15 0.75
N VAL A 24 10.97 -4.46 0.73
CA VAL A 24 11.77 -5.42 -0.04
C VAL A 24 11.78 -5.08 -1.54
N VAL A 25 10.65 -4.62 -2.08
CA VAL A 25 10.57 -4.16 -3.48
C VAL A 25 11.45 -2.93 -3.71
N CYS A 26 11.39 -1.93 -2.82
CA CYS A 26 12.23 -0.72 -2.91
C CYS A 26 13.71 -1.07 -2.89
N GLU A 27 14.15 -1.92 -1.96
CA GLU A 27 15.54 -2.35 -1.82
C GLU A 27 16.02 -3.14 -3.05
N ALA A 28 15.17 -4.01 -3.60
CA ALA A 28 15.49 -4.73 -4.83
C ALA A 28 15.60 -3.79 -6.03
N ALA A 29 14.75 -2.78 -6.14
CA ALA A 29 14.80 -1.80 -7.21
C ALA A 29 16.08 -0.95 -7.13
N GLU A 30 16.45 -0.46 -5.95
CA GLU A 30 17.71 0.26 -5.73
C GLU A 30 18.93 -0.60 -6.11
N ALA A 31 18.99 -1.85 -5.63
CA ALA A 31 20.13 -2.73 -5.86
C ALA A 31 20.30 -3.21 -7.32
N TRP A 32 19.24 -3.18 -8.12
CA TRP A 32 19.28 -3.78 -9.48
C TRP A 32 19.22 -2.76 -10.59
N VAL A 33 18.49 -1.66 -10.40
CA VAL A 33 18.38 -0.59 -11.41
C VAL A 33 19.64 0.27 -11.43
N GLY A 34 20.29 0.46 -10.26
CA GLY A 34 21.59 1.13 -10.18
C GLY A 34 21.78 1.84 -8.83
N ASP A 35 23.03 1.90 -8.37
CA ASP A 35 23.42 2.48 -7.07
C ASP A 35 23.08 3.98 -6.91
N HIS A 36 22.74 4.65 -8.02
CA HIS A 36 22.35 6.07 -8.06
C HIS A 36 20.83 6.27 -7.99
N VAL A 37 20.05 5.18 -7.95
CA VAL A 37 18.60 5.19 -7.95
C VAL A 37 18.09 5.03 -6.52
N LEU A 38 17.12 5.85 -6.15
CA LEU A 38 16.35 5.69 -4.92
C LEU A 38 14.92 5.28 -5.28
N ALA A 39 14.31 4.42 -4.46
CA ALA A 39 13.03 3.82 -4.77
C ALA A 39 11.97 4.08 -3.70
N GLY A 40 10.70 4.18 -4.13
CA GLY A 40 9.53 4.23 -3.28
C GLY A 40 8.37 3.42 -3.85
N VAL A 41 7.54 2.89 -2.99
CA VAL A 41 6.28 2.26 -3.34
C VAL A 41 5.13 3.06 -2.77
N THR A 42 4.31 3.59 -3.67
CA THR A 42 3.04 4.23 -3.35
C THR A 42 1.92 3.21 -3.46
N LEU A 43 1.01 3.20 -2.49
CA LEU A 43 -0.21 2.41 -2.53
C LEU A 43 -1.44 3.30 -2.68
N VAL A 44 -2.41 2.78 -3.42
CA VAL A 44 -3.70 3.42 -3.65
C VAL A 44 -4.75 2.77 -2.76
N HIS A 45 -5.47 3.58 -2.02
CA HIS A 45 -6.59 3.17 -1.18
C HIS A 45 -7.93 3.63 -1.74
N ARG A 46 -9.02 3.22 -1.08
CA ARG A 46 -10.37 3.67 -1.42
C ARG A 46 -10.45 5.20 -1.48
N HIS A 47 -11.31 5.71 -2.35
CA HIS A 47 -11.50 7.15 -2.60
C HIS A 47 -10.25 7.86 -3.14
N ARG A 48 -9.41 7.15 -3.90
CA ARG A 48 -8.19 7.70 -4.51
C ARG A 48 -7.19 8.27 -3.49
N LYS A 49 -7.24 7.84 -2.24
CA LYS A 49 -6.22 8.18 -1.27
C LYS A 49 -4.95 7.43 -1.60
N VAL A 50 -3.82 8.11 -1.58
CA VAL A 50 -2.49 7.56 -1.83
C VAL A 50 -1.61 7.72 -0.60
N GLU A 51 -0.69 6.78 -0.40
CA GLU A 51 0.33 6.87 0.63
C GLU A 51 1.61 6.16 0.19
N THR A 52 2.76 6.65 0.63
CA THR A 52 4.05 5.97 0.42
C THR A 52 4.23 4.90 1.48
N ALA A 53 4.01 3.64 1.09
CA ALA A 53 4.10 2.49 1.98
C ALA A 53 5.55 2.19 2.39
N ALA A 54 6.50 2.34 1.46
CA ALA A 54 7.92 2.16 1.70
C ALA A 54 8.75 3.09 0.83
N ALA A 55 9.96 3.40 1.27
CA ALA A 55 10.94 4.19 0.52
C ALA A 55 12.35 3.88 1.03
N THR A 56 13.35 3.90 0.13
CA THR A 56 14.77 3.71 0.48
C THR A 56 15.39 4.96 1.11
N SER A 57 14.71 6.11 1.03
CA SER A 57 15.18 7.38 1.57
C SER A 57 14.02 8.29 1.96
N ASP A 58 14.22 9.12 3.00
CA ASP A 58 13.27 10.19 3.37
C ASP A 58 13.10 11.22 2.24
N LEU A 59 14.10 11.40 1.38
CA LEU A 59 13.99 12.27 0.21
C LEU A 59 12.96 11.76 -0.80
N VAL A 60 12.89 10.45 -1.02
CA VAL A 60 11.87 9.81 -1.87
C VAL A 60 10.48 10.02 -1.26
N ARG A 61 10.33 9.76 0.04
CA ARG A 61 9.08 9.97 0.77
C ARG A 61 8.60 11.42 0.62
N ARG A 62 9.52 12.37 0.78
CA ARG A 62 9.19 13.79 0.61
C ARG A 62 8.83 14.14 -0.83
N GLY A 63 9.50 13.55 -1.83
CA GLY A 63 9.18 13.71 -3.24
C GLY A 63 7.77 13.22 -3.59
N ASP A 64 7.38 12.07 -3.04
CA ASP A 64 6.03 11.51 -3.18
C ASP A 64 4.98 12.38 -2.47
N GLU A 65 5.24 12.81 -1.22
CA GLU A 65 4.35 13.71 -0.47
C GLU A 65 4.06 15.01 -1.23
N LEU A 66 5.09 15.59 -1.86
CA LEU A 66 4.92 16.77 -2.71
C LEU A 66 3.97 16.52 -3.88
N GLN A 67 3.99 15.33 -4.49
CA GLN A 67 3.01 14.96 -5.52
C GLN A 67 1.59 14.94 -4.96
N TYR A 68 1.41 14.38 -3.74
CA TYR A 68 0.09 14.28 -3.10
C TYR A 68 -0.44 15.66 -2.68
N GLU A 69 0.42 16.50 -2.11
CA GLU A 69 0.07 17.88 -1.70
C GLU A 69 -0.37 18.74 -2.90
N LEU A 70 0.40 18.66 -3.99
CA LEU A 70 0.17 19.45 -5.20
C LEU A 70 -0.87 18.82 -6.14
N ARG A 71 -1.18 17.55 -5.95
CA ARG A 71 -2.01 16.71 -6.85
C ARG A 71 -1.45 16.69 -8.28
N GLU A 72 -0.15 16.69 -8.39
CA GLU A 72 0.60 16.78 -9.64
C GLU A 72 1.86 15.92 -9.53
N GLY A 73 2.16 15.12 -10.54
CA GLY A 73 3.39 14.35 -10.60
C GLY A 73 3.27 12.97 -11.24
N PRO A 74 4.42 12.40 -11.64
CA PRO A 74 4.47 11.15 -12.43
C PRO A 74 3.91 9.93 -11.71
N CYS A 75 4.02 9.87 -10.38
CA CYS A 75 3.45 8.77 -9.60
C CYS A 75 1.91 8.73 -9.68
N LEU A 76 1.28 9.91 -9.61
CA LEU A 76 -0.17 10.02 -9.72
C LEU A 76 -0.66 9.67 -11.13
N ASP A 77 0.03 10.18 -12.15
CA ASP A 77 -0.31 9.87 -13.54
C ASP A 77 -0.07 8.39 -13.85
N ALA A 78 1.01 7.78 -13.31
CA ALA A 78 1.25 6.34 -13.45
C ALA A 78 0.13 5.53 -12.80
N ALA A 79 -0.34 5.93 -11.62
CA ALA A 79 -1.41 5.22 -10.92
C ALA A 79 -2.76 5.28 -11.64
N TRP A 80 -3.05 6.38 -12.38
CA TRP A 80 -4.39 6.61 -12.91
C TRP A 80 -4.51 6.57 -14.43
N GLU A 81 -3.48 6.96 -15.17
CA GLU A 81 -3.58 7.21 -16.61
C GLU A 81 -2.68 6.30 -17.45
N ASN A 82 -1.43 6.10 -17.03
CA ASN A 82 -0.43 5.40 -17.82
C ASN A 82 0.24 4.29 -17.01
N GLU A 83 0.61 3.19 -17.67
CA GLU A 83 1.32 2.10 -16.99
C GLU A 83 2.76 2.43 -16.64
N GLN A 84 3.39 3.30 -17.44
CA GLN A 84 4.79 3.70 -17.28
C GLN A 84 4.93 5.17 -17.61
N ILE A 85 5.67 5.88 -16.78
CA ILE A 85 5.98 7.29 -16.99
C ILE A 85 7.47 7.51 -16.76
N TYR A 86 8.15 8.00 -17.77
CA TYR A 86 9.53 8.41 -17.68
C TYR A 86 9.67 9.92 -17.91
N SER A 87 10.38 10.59 -17.01
CA SER A 87 10.89 11.94 -17.20
C SER A 87 12.42 11.91 -17.20
N ARG A 88 12.99 12.32 -18.32
CA ARG A 88 14.45 12.39 -18.50
C ARG A 88 15.09 13.52 -17.71
N ASP A 89 14.41 14.64 -17.67
CA ASP A 89 14.83 15.83 -16.91
C ASP A 89 13.61 16.54 -16.32
N LEU A 90 13.49 16.48 -15.01
CA LEU A 90 12.41 17.13 -14.26
C LEU A 90 12.48 18.66 -14.28
N CYS A 91 13.65 19.24 -14.66
CA CYS A 91 13.75 20.68 -14.87
C CYS A 91 13.04 21.14 -16.15
N ASP A 92 13.07 20.33 -17.20
CA ASP A 92 12.50 20.63 -18.51
C ASP A 92 11.20 19.84 -18.75
N GLU A 93 10.44 19.58 -17.69
CA GLU A 93 9.28 18.73 -17.73
C GLU A 93 7.97 19.55 -17.61
N GLY A 94 7.36 19.81 -18.75
CA GLY A 94 6.15 20.63 -18.83
C GLY A 94 4.87 19.96 -18.32
N ARG A 95 4.86 18.65 -18.11
CA ARG A 95 3.67 17.93 -17.60
C ARG A 95 3.36 18.29 -16.14
N TRP A 96 4.40 18.62 -15.35
CA TRP A 96 4.27 18.91 -13.91
C TRP A 96 4.94 20.24 -13.55
N PRO A 97 4.34 21.38 -13.97
CA PRO A 97 4.97 22.71 -13.88
C PRO A 97 5.14 23.20 -12.44
N THR A 98 4.43 22.64 -11.48
CA THR A 98 4.54 23.03 -10.07
C THR A 98 5.42 22.06 -9.29
N TRP A 99 5.21 20.76 -9.46
CA TRP A 99 5.94 19.73 -8.73
C TRP A 99 7.39 19.58 -9.23
N GLY A 100 7.61 19.54 -10.55
CA GLY A 100 8.93 19.32 -11.15
C GLY A 100 10.00 20.29 -10.64
N PRO A 101 9.81 21.61 -10.76
CA PRO A 101 10.76 22.60 -10.24
C PRO A 101 11.01 22.47 -8.73
N ARG A 102 9.98 22.15 -7.95
CA ARG A 102 10.12 22.00 -6.49
C ARG A 102 10.95 20.79 -6.12
N VAL A 103 10.70 19.63 -6.70
CA VAL A 103 11.44 18.41 -6.39
C VAL A 103 12.91 18.52 -6.81
N VAL A 104 13.19 19.22 -7.91
CA VAL A 104 14.57 19.50 -8.32
C VAL A 104 15.26 20.44 -7.32
N HIS A 105 14.61 21.56 -6.95
CA HIS A 105 15.22 22.56 -6.08
C HIS A 105 15.35 22.07 -4.63
N GLU A 106 14.32 21.40 -4.08
CA GLU A 106 14.27 21.02 -2.67
C GLU A 106 15.02 19.70 -2.42
N LEU A 107 14.98 18.74 -3.36
CA LEU A 107 15.46 17.37 -3.15
C LEU A 107 16.61 16.96 -4.09
N GLY A 108 16.85 17.72 -5.15
CA GLY A 108 17.93 17.51 -6.10
C GLY A 108 17.72 16.33 -7.06
N PHE A 109 16.48 15.85 -7.24
CA PHE A 109 16.17 14.82 -8.22
C PHE A 109 16.03 15.43 -9.61
N ARG A 110 16.61 14.78 -10.63
CA ARG A 110 16.65 15.26 -12.02
C ARG A 110 15.91 14.35 -12.98
N SER A 111 15.85 13.06 -12.73
CA SER A 111 15.06 12.13 -13.55
C SER A 111 14.24 11.19 -12.69
N MET A 112 13.13 10.69 -13.24
CA MET A 112 12.21 9.82 -12.53
C MET A 112 11.58 8.82 -13.48
N PHE A 113 11.44 7.56 -13.02
CA PHE A 113 10.70 6.52 -13.72
C PHE A 113 9.66 5.92 -12.80
N CYS A 114 8.40 5.99 -13.17
CA CYS A 114 7.27 5.43 -12.43
C CYS A 114 6.62 4.30 -13.20
N ILE A 115 6.32 3.21 -12.51
CA ILE A 115 5.66 2.04 -13.06
C ILE A 115 4.43 1.71 -12.21
N ARG A 116 3.26 1.61 -12.85
CA ARG A 116 2.04 1.21 -12.17
C ARG A 116 2.13 -0.22 -11.63
N LEU A 117 1.76 -0.40 -10.39
CA LEU A 117 1.52 -1.71 -9.79
C LEU A 117 0.04 -2.04 -9.93
N PHE A 118 -0.27 -3.06 -10.72
CA PHE A 118 -1.65 -3.44 -11.01
C PHE A 118 -1.78 -4.95 -11.17
N THR A 119 -2.98 -5.44 -10.91
CA THR A 119 -3.44 -6.78 -11.29
C THR A 119 -4.46 -6.66 -12.40
N ASN A 120 -5.02 -7.77 -12.87
CA ASN A 120 -6.05 -7.75 -13.92
C ASN A 120 -7.32 -6.95 -13.52
N GLU A 121 -7.55 -6.76 -12.23
CA GLU A 121 -8.79 -6.19 -11.69
C GLU A 121 -8.59 -4.79 -11.09
N ASP A 122 -7.42 -4.53 -10.45
CA ASP A 122 -7.23 -3.32 -9.65
C ASP A 122 -5.84 -2.67 -9.84
N THR A 123 -5.82 -1.34 -9.76
CA THR A 123 -4.59 -0.58 -9.54
C THR A 123 -4.24 -0.60 -8.05
N LEU A 124 -3.07 -1.11 -7.73
CA LEU A 124 -2.56 -1.23 -6.37
C LEU A 124 -1.76 0.00 -5.95
N GLY A 125 -1.07 0.65 -6.90
CA GLY A 125 -0.20 1.78 -6.66
C GLY A 125 0.82 1.99 -7.76
N ALA A 126 2.02 2.45 -7.38
CA ALA A 126 3.16 2.65 -8.29
C ALA A 126 4.50 2.36 -7.60
N LEU A 127 5.46 1.85 -8.38
CA LEU A 127 6.88 1.85 -8.05
C LEU A 127 7.49 3.14 -8.62
N ASN A 128 8.10 3.94 -7.76
CA ASN A 128 8.68 5.23 -8.06
C ASN A 128 10.20 5.13 -7.96
N LEU A 129 10.90 5.44 -9.03
CA LEU A 129 12.37 5.44 -9.08
C LEU A 129 12.85 6.86 -9.35
N TYR A 130 13.69 7.38 -8.47
CA TYR A 130 14.24 8.73 -8.51
C TYR A 130 15.74 8.68 -8.72
N ALA A 131 16.29 9.59 -9.52
CA ALA A 131 17.73 9.76 -9.70
C ALA A 131 18.12 11.23 -9.73
N ARG A 132 19.37 11.52 -9.30
CA ARG A 132 19.92 12.88 -9.22
C ARG A 132 20.49 13.37 -10.56
N GLU A 133 20.73 12.48 -11.49
CA GLU A 133 21.25 12.80 -12.83
C GLU A 133 20.11 12.80 -13.85
N VAL A 134 20.30 13.51 -14.94
CA VAL A 134 19.38 13.49 -16.07
C VAL A 134 19.52 12.16 -16.83
N ASP A 135 18.41 11.70 -17.41
CA ASP A 135 18.35 10.53 -18.30
C ASP A 135 18.95 9.25 -17.68
N SER A 136 18.79 9.07 -16.35
CA SER A 136 19.41 7.98 -15.57
C SER A 136 18.86 6.59 -15.87
N PHE A 137 17.73 6.48 -16.55
CA PHE A 137 17.07 5.19 -16.79
C PHE A 137 17.19 4.80 -18.27
N ASP A 138 18.28 4.12 -18.61
CA ASP A 138 18.44 3.52 -19.93
C ASP A 138 17.46 2.35 -20.15
N ARG A 139 17.48 1.77 -21.35
CA ARG A 139 16.54 0.69 -21.69
C ARG A 139 16.68 -0.52 -20.78
N ALA A 140 17.88 -0.88 -20.36
CA ALA A 140 18.11 -2.03 -19.50
C ALA A 140 17.58 -1.76 -18.08
N ALA A 141 17.83 -0.57 -17.55
CA ALA A 141 17.29 -0.11 -16.27
C ALA A 141 15.75 -0.10 -16.25
N GLN A 142 15.13 0.38 -17.33
CA GLN A 142 13.67 0.36 -17.47
C GLN A 142 13.13 -1.08 -17.53
N ASP A 143 13.73 -1.97 -18.32
CA ASP A 143 13.29 -3.37 -18.43
C ASP A 143 13.44 -4.12 -17.10
N ASP A 144 14.50 -3.87 -16.32
CA ASP A 144 14.67 -4.42 -14.98
C ASP A 144 13.62 -3.88 -13.99
N ALA A 145 13.36 -2.58 -14.00
CA ALA A 145 12.36 -1.95 -13.16
C ALA A 145 10.93 -2.45 -13.45
N ILE A 146 10.58 -2.62 -14.72
CA ILE A 146 9.28 -3.18 -15.15
C ILE A 146 9.12 -4.62 -14.64
N ALA A 147 10.17 -5.43 -14.74
CA ALA A 147 10.13 -6.80 -14.26
C ALA A 147 9.97 -6.86 -12.72
N ILE A 148 10.65 -5.98 -11.97
CA ILE A 148 10.46 -5.83 -10.52
C ILE A 148 9.01 -5.43 -10.21
N ALA A 149 8.47 -4.41 -10.91
CA ALA A 149 7.11 -3.92 -10.70
C ALA A 149 6.05 -5.02 -10.93
N ALA A 150 6.23 -5.88 -11.95
CA ALA A 150 5.33 -7.01 -12.20
C ALA A 150 5.30 -8.00 -11.04
N HIS A 151 6.46 -8.37 -10.48
CA HIS A 151 6.53 -9.24 -9.30
C HIS A 151 6.01 -8.55 -8.03
N ALA A 152 6.30 -7.25 -7.88
CA ALA A 152 5.82 -6.43 -6.78
C ALA A 152 4.29 -6.37 -6.74
N ALA A 153 3.64 -6.18 -7.89
CA ALA A 153 2.18 -6.12 -7.99
C ALA A 153 1.54 -7.41 -7.45
N VAL A 154 2.05 -8.58 -7.86
CA VAL A 154 1.54 -9.88 -7.38
C VAL A 154 1.74 -10.02 -5.87
N ALA A 155 2.93 -9.69 -5.36
CA ALA A 155 3.26 -9.83 -3.95
C ALA A 155 2.46 -8.88 -3.06
N VAL A 156 2.32 -7.60 -3.46
CA VAL A 156 1.53 -6.61 -2.74
C VAL A 156 0.05 -7.00 -2.73
N ALA A 157 -0.51 -7.47 -3.85
CA ALA A 157 -1.89 -7.96 -3.90
C ALA A 157 -2.10 -9.12 -2.92
N ALA A 158 -1.21 -10.12 -2.92
CA ALA A 158 -1.28 -11.25 -2.00
C ALA A 158 -1.18 -10.82 -0.54
N ALA A 159 -0.26 -9.91 -0.19
CA ALA A 159 -0.12 -9.39 1.17
C ALA A 159 -1.38 -8.62 1.62
N GLN A 160 -1.99 -7.81 0.74
CA GLN A 160 -3.25 -7.11 1.04
C GLN A 160 -4.42 -8.07 1.25
N GLU A 161 -4.50 -9.14 0.47
CA GLU A 161 -5.53 -10.17 0.64
C GLU A 161 -5.37 -10.89 1.99
N ILE A 162 -4.15 -11.34 2.32
CA ILE A 162 -3.83 -11.98 3.61
C ILE A 162 -4.18 -11.05 4.77
N ALA A 163 -3.79 -9.78 4.72
CA ALA A 163 -4.11 -8.79 5.76
C ALA A 163 -5.64 -8.64 5.93
N THR A 164 -6.38 -8.59 4.83
CA THR A 164 -7.84 -8.48 4.84
C THR A 164 -8.49 -9.72 5.46
N LEU A 165 -8.04 -10.91 5.07
CA LEU A 165 -8.53 -12.19 5.62
C LEU A 165 -8.21 -12.33 7.11
N THR A 166 -7.01 -11.98 7.53
CA THR A 166 -6.58 -12.00 8.94
C THR A 166 -7.50 -11.12 9.81
N VAL A 167 -7.74 -9.88 9.36
CA VAL A 167 -8.66 -8.97 10.06
C VAL A 167 -10.09 -9.54 10.11
N ALA A 168 -10.55 -10.20 9.04
CA ALA A 168 -11.88 -10.82 9.03
C ALA A 168 -11.99 -12.00 10.02
N VAL A 169 -10.96 -12.85 10.09
CA VAL A 169 -10.89 -13.97 11.05
C VAL A 169 -10.85 -13.46 12.48
N ASP A 170 -10.04 -12.47 12.79
CA ASP A 170 -9.94 -11.88 14.13
C ASP A 170 -11.27 -11.26 14.59
N ARG A 171 -11.95 -10.54 13.68
CA ARG A 171 -13.29 -9.98 13.96
C ARG A 171 -14.31 -11.07 14.23
N ARG A 172 -14.33 -12.13 13.42
CA ARG A 172 -15.24 -13.26 13.60
C ARG A 172 -14.96 -13.98 14.92
N THR A 173 -13.72 -14.18 15.27
CA THR A 173 -13.28 -14.79 16.55
C THR A 173 -13.75 -13.94 17.73
N THR A 174 -13.57 -12.63 17.67
CA THR A 174 -14.01 -11.70 18.74
C THR A 174 -15.55 -11.70 18.89
N ILE A 175 -16.29 -11.69 17.78
CA ILE A 175 -17.75 -11.82 17.82
C ILE A 175 -18.16 -13.17 18.42
N GLY A 176 -17.52 -14.28 18.04
CA GLY A 176 -17.78 -15.60 18.59
C GLY A 176 -17.56 -15.67 20.12
N LYS A 177 -16.47 -15.07 20.61
CA LYS A 177 -16.22 -14.95 22.06
C LYS A 177 -17.32 -14.16 22.78
N ALA A 178 -17.76 -13.05 22.20
CA ALA A 178 -18.85 -12.23 22.76
C ALA A 178 -20.17 -12.98 22.77
N LEU A 179 -20.48 -13.74 21.71
CA LEU A 179 -21.68 -14.61 21.71
C LEU A 179 -21.63 -15.65 22.83
N GLY A 180 -20.48 -16.31 23.00
CA GLY A 180 -20.33 -17.28 24.14
C GLY A 180 -20.57 -16.65 25.49
N ILE A 181 -20.09 -15.43 25.75
CA ILE A 181 -20.35 -14.71 27.00
C ILE A 181 -21.84 -14.40 27.15
N ILE A 182 -22.53 -13.99 26.09
CA ILE A 182 -23.96 -13.68 26.12
C ILE A 182 -24.79 -14.95 26.35
N MET A 183 -24.47 -16.02 25.63
CA MET A 183 -25.16 -17.31 25.74
C MET A 183 -25.08 -17.85 27.17
N GLU A 184 -23.91 -17.81 27.79
CA GLU A 184 -23.70 -18.26 29.17
C GLU A 184 -24.46 -17.37 30.16
N ARG A 185 -24.35 -16.05 30.04
CA ARG A 185 -24.90 -15.09 30.96
C ARG A 185 -26.43 -15.04 30.97
N TYR A 186 -27.02 -15.12 29.77
CA TYR A 186 -28.47 -14.99 29.59
C TYR A 186 -29.19 -16.31 29.34
N GLN A 187 -28.44 -17.43 29.28
CA GLN A 187 -28.97 -18.78 29.00
C GLN A 187 -29.79 -18.82 27.72
N VAL A 188 -29.24 -18.22 26.64
CA VAL A 188 -29.86 -18.13 25.31
C VAL A 188 -29.04 -18.87 24.29
N ASP A 189 -29.67 -19.18 23.16
CA ASP A 189 -28.97 -19.76 22.01
C ASP A 189 -28.13 -18.72 21.23
N ASP A 190 -27.32 -19.18 20.27
CA ASP A 190 -26.44 -18.35 19.46
C ASP A 190 -27.21 -17.33 18.62
N HIS A 191 -28.37 -17.71 18.08
CA HIS A 191 -29.25 -16.83 17.32
C HIS A 191 -29.80 -15.68 18.18
N ALA A 192 -30.24 -15.96 19.39
CA ALA A 192 -30.71 -14.94 20.30
C ALA A 192 -29.57 -14.02 20.77
N ALA A 193 -28.39 -14.58 21.05
CA ALA A 193 -27.20 -13.83 21.40
C ALA A 193 -26.79 -12.88 20.27
N PHE A 194 -26.79 -13.35 19.02
CA PHE A 194 -26.47 -12.52 17.86
C PHE A 194 -27.49 -11.42 17.60
N ARG A 195 -28.80 -11.72 17.76
CA ARG A 195 -29.85 -10.69 17.70
C ARG A 195 -29.65 -9.60 18.74
N LEU A 196 -29.21 -9.95 19.95
CA LEU A 196 -28.92 -8.96 20.98
C LEU A 196 -27.80 -8.02 20.57
N LEU A 197 -26.67 -8.56 20.08
CA LEU A 197 -25.55 -7.74 19.55
C LEU A 197 -25.98 -6.83 18.41
N THR A 198 -26.76 -7.34 17.44
CA THR A 198 -27.22 -6.54 16.30
C THR A 198 -28.20 -5.45 16.71
N ARG A 199 -29.07 -5.72 17.70
CA ARG A 199 -29.98 -4.72 18.28
C ARG A 199 -29.21 -3.59 18.95
N LEU A 200 -28.23 -3.90 19.81
CA LEU A 200 -27.35 -2.91 20.43
C LEU A 200 -26.55 -2.10 19.40
N SER A 201 -26.08 -2.76 18.34
CA SER A 201 -25.40 -2.11 17.21
C SER A 201 -26.30 -1.08 16.54
N SER A 202 -27.55 -1.44 16.25
CA SER A 202 -28.50 -0.55 15.59
C SER A 202 -28.92 0.61 16.50
N GLN A 203 -29.18 0.36 17.80
CA GLN A 203 -29.58 1.37 18.75
C GLN A 203 -28.47 2.40 19.04
N GLY A 204 -27.24 1.91 19.19
CA GLY A 204 -26.07 2.77 19.49
C GLY A 204 -25.35 3.31 18.26
N ASN A 205 -25.81 3.00 17.03
CA ASN A 205 -25.10 3.31 15.77
C ASN A 205 -23.61 2.91 15.83
N ARG A 206 -23.33 1.74 16.40
CA ARG A 206 -21.97 1.20 16.58
C ARG A 206 -21.82 -0.10 15.79
N LYS A 207 -20.64 -0.37 15.26
CA LYS A 207 -20.37 -1.65 14.59
C LYS A 207 -20.50 -2.82 15.55
N VAL A 208 -21.12 -3.94 15.15
CA VAL A 208 -21.28 -5.17 15.96
C VAL A 208 -19.93 -5.60 16.54
N PHE A 209 -18.86 -5.58 15.76
CA PHE A 209 -17.51 -5.90 16.22
C PHE A 209 -17.05 -5.01 17.38
N ALA A 210 -17.34 -3.71 17.35
CA ALA A 210 -16.92 -2.79 18.43
C ALA A 210 -17.61 -3.08 19.75
N ILE A 211 -18.90 -3.51 19.71
CA ILE A 211 -19.65 -3.93 20.90
C ILE A 211 -19.12 -5.27 21.40
N ALA A 212 -18.85 -6.20 20.49
CA ALA A 212 -18.29 -7.51 20.83
C ALA A 212 -16.89 -7.37 21.47
N ASP A 213 -16.03 -6.53 20.94
CA ASP A 213 -14.68 -6.26 21.45
C ASP A 213 -14.73 -5.62 22.86
N GLU A 214 -15.63 -4.65 23.06
CA GLU A 214 -15.87 -4.06 24.38
C GLU A 214 -16.35 -5.10 25.39
N LEU A 215 -17.32 -5.93 25.01
CA LEU A 215 -17.81 -7.00 25.87
C LEU A 215 -16.71 -7.99 26.25
N VAL A 216 -15.91 -8.45 25.31
CA VAL A 216 -14.81 -9.38 25.55
C VAL A 216 -13.75 -8.76 26.47
N LYS A 217 -13.42 -7.48 26.30
CA LYS A 217 -12.41 -6.78 27.11
C LYS A 217 -12.90 -6.41 28.52
N THR A 218 -14.14 -6.00 28.63
CA THR A 218 -14.66 -5.42 29.90
C THR A 218 -15.58 -6.36 30.65
N GLY A 219 -16.08 -7.40 30.00
CA GLY A 219 -17.16 -8.25 30.56
C GLY A 219 -18.50 -7.54 30.68
N ARG A 220 -18.69 -6.34 30.09
CA ARG A 220 -19.91 -5.54 30.24
C ARG A 220 -20.52 -5.18 28.90
N LEU A 221 -21.83 -5.33 28.79
CA LEU A 221 -22.63 -4.73 27.74
C LEU A 221 -23.07 -3.34 28.23
N ARG A 222 -22.63 -2.29 27.53
CA ARG A 222 -23.19 -0.95 27.77
C ARG A 222 -24.41 -0.78 26.86
N GLU A 223 -25.54 -0.56 27.46
CA GLU A 223 -26.72 -0.02 26.80
C GLU A 223 -26.37 1.47 26.50
N GLY A 224 -26.39 1.86 25.23
CA GLY A 224 -26.08 3.22 24.79
C GLY A 224 -27.19 4.20 25.15
#